data_226ee34aab9ca4e1222a3fdc6261ee08
#
_entry.id   226ee34aab9ca4e1222a3fdc6261ee08
#
_cell.length_a   1.000
_cell.length_b   1.000
_cell.length_c   1.000
_cell.angle_alpha   90.00
_cell.angle_beta   90.00
_cell.angle_gamma   90.00
#
_symmetry.space_group_name_H-M   'P 1'
#
loop_
_entity.id
_entity.type
_entity.pdbx_description
1 polymer ?
#
loop_
_entity_poly.entity_id
_entity_poly.type
_entity_poly.pdbx_seq_one_letter_code
_entity_poly.pdbx_strand_id
1 'polypeptide(L)'
;MRAMLLCAGLSTRLGRLGSERPKPLLPVCGVPILAYGITNLVAHGITEIVINTHHRPQLFEREIGDGRRFGARIRYLHEPVILGTGGGLKHALPLLDPNGRDEPFLSINGKLIFDLDLTALVAAYQAQRATGELLGMMVVRRVPDARDWGAVCVRVDDRGPYVADILGDGDHMFCGVHVTRPSVMARLPDGEADSIRQGYLPWLRAGERVAAHEHTDGYFAEHSTPERYLASNWALLGGAALRHPPTRLAGIDPTARLHPTAEVIPPVRIGTGAVVGPGVTIGPDAVIGDGAVVNASIARTVVWAGAVVDTPPTEPVVTGEPPA
;
A
#
# COMPACT_ATOMS: atom_id res chain seq x y z
N MET A 1 -4.88 9.03 -17.26
CA MET A 1 -5.12 7.70 -16.63
C MET A 1 -5.60 7.92 -15.20
N ARG A 2 -6.51 7.10 -14.69
CA ARG A 2 -6.95 7.08 -13.28
C ARG A 2 -6.35 5.91 -12.53
N ALA A 3 -6.40 5.95 -11.21
CA ALA A 3 -6.03 4.83 -10.37
C ALA A 3 -7.12 4.51 -9.34
N MET A 4 -7.22 3.23 -8.96
CA MET A 4 -7.99 2.79 -7.81
C MET A 4 -7.08 2.18 -6.77
N LEU A 5 -7.22 2.63 -5.53
CA LEU A 5 -6.56 2.06 -4.36
C LEU A 5 -7.58 1.23 -3.58
N LEU A 6 -7.38 -0.08 -3.52
CA LEU A 6 -8.27 -1.03 -2.85
C LEU A 6 -8.01 -1.04 -1.35
N CYS A 7 -8.91 -0.43 -0.57
CA CYS A 7 -8.76 -0.18 0.85
C CYS A 7 -9.88 -0.74 1.75
N ALA A 8 -10.91 -1.39 1.19
CA ALA A 8 -12.10 -1.85 1.91
C ALA A 8 -11.91 -3.12 2.77
N GLY A 9 -10.69 -3.63 2.93
CA GLY A 9 -10.42 -4.86 3.69
C GLY A 9 -10.54 -4.72 5.20
N LEU A 10 -10.98 -5.76 5.92
CA LEU A 10 -11.19 -5.80 7.39
C LEU A 10 -9.91 -5.78 8.23
N SER A 11 -8.74 -6.01 7.67
CA SER A 11 -7.45 -6.00 8.39
C SER A 11 -7.30 -7.07 9.50
N THR A 12 -8.10 -8.14 9.49
CA THR A 12 -8.21 -9.13 10.59
C THR A 12 -6.90 -9.79 10.99
N ARG A 13 -6.01 -10.09 10.04
CA ARG A 13 -4.68 -10.70 10.29
C ARG A 13 -3.70 -9.82 11.08
N LEU A 14 -4.01 -8.54 11.26
CA LEU A 14 -3.23 -7.60 12.06
C LEU A 14 -3.66 -7.58 13.54
N GLY A 15 -4.66 -8.38 13.93
CA GLY A 15 -5.14 -8.42 15.30
C GLY A 15 -5.54 -7.04 15.82
N ARG A 16 -5.02 -6.66 17.00
CA ARG A 16 -5.29 -5.37 17.65
C ARG A 16 -4.99 -4.18 16.73
N LEU A 17 -3.87 -4.18 16.03
CA LEU A 17 -3.50 -3.07 15.13
C LEU A 17 -4.56 -2.84 14.04
N GLY A 18 -5.11 -3.93 13.47
CA GLY A 18 -6.15 -3.87 12.44
C GLY A 18 -7.53 -3.46 12.97
N SER A 19 -7.85 -3.74 14.24
CA SER A 19 -9.10 -3.28 14.86
C SER A 19 -9.06 -1.80 15.23
N GLU A 20 -7.89 -1.27 15.60
CA GLU A 20 -7.67 0.13 15.92
C GLU A 20 -7.60 1.01 14.66
N ARG A 21 -6.99 0.49 13.57
CA ARG A 21 -6.80 1.24 12.33
C ARG A 21 -6.96 0.38 11.09
N PRO A 22 -7.59 0.88 10.00
CA PRO A 22 -7.53 0.24 8.69
C PRO A 22 -6.08 0.05 8.24
N LYS A 23 -5.77 -1.11 7.69
CA LYS A 23 -4.41 -1.46 7.23
C LYS A 23 -3.72 -0.39 6.36
N PRO A 24 -4.41 0.23 5.36
CA PRO A 24 -3.81 1.28 4.56
C PRO A 24 -3.39 2.53 5.34
N LEU A 25 -3.93 2.71 6.54
CA LEU A 25 -3.64 3.85 7.41
C LEU A 25 -2.63 3.53 8.52
N LEU A 26 -2.12 2.30 8.62
CA LEU A 26 -1.04 1.98 9.55
C LEU A 26 0.18 2.86 9.24
N PRO A 27 0.79 3.51 10.27
CA PRO A 27 1.92 4.39 10.04
C PRO A 27 3.23 3.62 9.92
N VAL A 28 3.85 3.64 8.76
CA VAL A 28 5.22 3.15 8.55
C VAL A 28 6.15 4.36 8.56
N CYS A 29 7.16 4.36 9.41
CA CYS A 29 7.98 5.56 9.70
C CYS A 29 7.12 6.81 9.94
N GLY A 30 6.01 6.67 10.71
CA GLY A 30 5.10 7.76 11.05
C GLY A 30 4.20 8.25 9.92
N VAL A 31 4.20 7.60 8.74
CA VAL A 31 3.42 7.98 7.55
C VAL A 31 2.43 6.87 7.19
N PRO A 32 1.13 7.15 6.95
CA PRO A 32 0.19 6.14 6.50
C PRO A 32 0.68 5.38 5.25
N ILE A 33 0.58 4.06 5.23
CA ILE A 33 0.96 3.21 4.08
C ILE A 33 0.38 3.74 2.78
N LEU A 34 -0.88 4.17 2.82
CA LEU A 34 -1.59 4.67 1.65
C LEU A 34 -0.93 5.92 1.02
N ALA A 35 -0.30 6.77 1.85
CA ALA A 35 0.38 7.96 1.37
C ALA A 35 1.58 7.64 0.46
N TYR A 36 2.27 6.53 0.70
CA TYR A 36 3.37 6.08 -0.18
C TYR A 36 2.86 5.75 -1.59
N GLY A 37 1.75 5.01 -1.69
CA GLY A 37 1.11 4.68 -2.96
C GLY A 37 0.61 5.93 -3.69
N ILE A 38 -0.03 6.86 -2.98
CA ILE A 38 -0.50 8.14 -3.55
C ILE A 38 0.67 8.96 -4.08
N THR A 39 1.75 9.10 -3.30
CA THR A 39 2.93 9.87 -3.71
C THR A 39 3.59 9.27 -4.94
N ASN A 40 3.70 7.93 -5.02
CA ASN A 40 4.24 7.27 -6.20
C ASN A 40 3.34 7.47 -7.43
N LEU A 41 2.01 7.38 -7.29
CA LEU A 41 1.07 7.69 -8.37
C LEU A 41 1.24 9.12 -8.90
N VAL A 42 1.29 10.11 -8.01
CA VAL A 42 1.43 11.53 -8.37
C VAL A 42 2.76 11.80 -9.05
N ALA A 43 3.86 11.21 -8.58
CA ALA A 43 5.17 11.34 -9.20
C ALA A 43 5.20 10.85 -10.66
N HIS A 44 4.30 9.93 -11.02
CA HIS A 44 4.11 9.43 -12.39
C HIS A 44 2.93 10.11 -13.12
N GLY A 45 2.44 11.26 -12.64
CA GLY A 45 1.39 12.04 -13.28
C GLY A 45 -0.03 11.45 -13.16
N ILE A 46 -0.24 10.48 -12.29
CA ILE A 46 -1.56 9.85 -12.06
C ILE A 46 -2.19 10.50 -10.83
N THR A 47 -3.00 11.53 -11.07
CA THR A 47 -3.52 12.43 -10.04
C THR A 47 -5.00 12.21 -9.72
N GLU A 48 -5.78 11.54 -10.58
CA GLU A 48 -7.18 11.20 -10.35
C GLU A 48 -7.26 9.81 -9.71
N ILE A 49 -7.60 9.75 -8.42
CA ILE A 49 -7.55 8.53 -7.60
C ILE A 49 -8.92 8.23 -6.99
N VAL A 50 -9.35 6.98 -7.08
CA VAL A 50 -10.51 6.44 -6.38
C VAL A 50 -10.05 5.54 -5.24
N ILE A 51 -10.62 5.69 -4.06
CA ILE A 51 -10.32 4.86 -2.89
C ILE A 51 -11.62 4.24 -2.39
N ASN A 52 -11.75 2.91 -2.41
CA ASN A 52 -12.85 2.27 -1.73
C ASN A 52 -12.55 2.08 -0.25
N THR A 53 -13.56 2.27 0.60
CA THR A 53 -13.44 2.18 2.05
C THR A 53 -14.60 1.38 2.63
N HIS A 54 -14.37 0.67 3.73
CA HIS A 54 -15.40 -0.03 4.50
C HIS A 54 -15.21 0.20 6.00
N HIS A 55 -14.14 -0.36 6.56
CA HIS A 55 -13.83 -0.24 7.98
C HIS A 55 -13.32 1.16 8.31
N ARG A 56 -13.97 1.87 9.25
CA ARG A 56 -13.61 3.23 9.73
C ARG A 56 -13.34 4.23 8.59
N PRO A 57 -14.28 4.46 7.67
CA PRO A 57 -14.08 5.32 6.49
C PRO A 57 -13.67 6.76 6.87
N GLN A 58 -14.14 7.29 8.00
CA GLN A 58 -13.85 8.64 8.49
C GLN A 58 -12.35 8.88 8.72
N LEU A 59 -11.59 7.82 9.06
CA LEU A 59 -10.14 7.92 9.24
C LEU A 59 -9.43 8.24 7.93
N PHE A 60 -9.91 7.71 6.80
CA PHE A 60 -9.34 8.01 5.49
C PHE A 60 -9.53 9.49 5.13
N GLU A 61 -10.74 10.02 5.31
CA GLU A 61 -11.02 11.43 5.01
C GLU A 61 -10.22 12.36 5.93
N ARG A 62 -10.08 12.02 7.20
CA ARG A 62 -9.30 12.81 8.16
C ARG A 62 -7.81 12.79 7.85
N GLU A 63 -7.23 11.61 7.56
CA GLU A 63 -5.78 11.45 7.47
C GLU A 63 -5.22 11.59 6.07
N ILE A 64 -6.01 11.33 5.05
CA ILE A 64 -5.60 11.45 3.65
C ILE A 64 -6.24 12.69 3.01
N GLY A 65 -7.49 13.01 3.37
CA GLY A 65 -8.23 14.15 2.86
C GLY A 65 -8.62 13.99 1.39
N ASP A 66 -8.82 15.09 0.72
CA ASP A 66 -9.20 15.13 -0.71
C ASP A 66 -8.03 14.94 -1.68
N GLY A 67 -6.83 14.70 -1.17
CA GLY A 67 -5.62 14.45 -1.95
C GLY A 67 -4.82 15.69 -2.33
N ARG A 68 -5.33 16.90 -2.16
CA ARG A 68 -4.65 18.15 -2.58
C ARG A 68 -3.25 18.29 -2.00
N ARG A 69 -3.05 17.91 -0.74
CA ARG A 69 -1.72 17.95 -0.10
C ARG A 69 -0.67 17.06 -0.76
N PHE A 70 -1.10 16.06 -1.53
CA PHE A 70 -0.24 15.18 -2.32
C PHE A 70 -0.14 15.60 -3.79
N GLY A 71 -0.90 16.63 -4.24
CA GLY A 71 -1.04 16.97 -5.64
C GLY A 71 -2.02 16.07 -6.41
N ALA A 72 -2.88 15.35 -5.70
CA ALA A 72 -3.90 14.46 -6.24
C ALA A 72 -5.32 14.99 -6.01
N ARG A 73 -6.28 14.35 -6.69
CA ARG A 73 -7.71 14.49 -6.46
C ARG A 73 -8.27 13.12 -6.10
N ILE A 74 -8.70 12.96 -4.86
CA ILE A 74 -9.19 11.70 -4.33
C ILE A 74 -10.71 11.72 -4.25
N ARG A 75 -11.34 10.63 -4.71
CA ARG A 75 -12.76 10.34 -4.51
C ARG A 75 -12.89 9.08 -3.70
N TYR A 76 -13.67 9.15 -2.63
CA TYR A 76 -13.97 7.99 -1.79
C TYR A 76 -15.23 7.29 -2.27
N LEU A 77 -15.19 5.96 -2.24
CA LEU A 77 -16.31 5.08 -2.52
C LEU A 77 -16.54 4.20 -1.28
N HIS A 78 -17.55 4.52 -0.49
CA HIS A 78 -17.88 3.74 0.69
C HIS A 78 -18.64 2.47 0.32
N GLU A 79 -18.16 1.34 0.82
CA GLU A 79 -18.82 0.03 0.70
C GLU A 79 -19.52 -0.30 2.02
N PRO A 80 -20.86 -0.18 2.13
CA PRO A 80 -21.59 -0.58 3.35
C PRO A 80 -21.43 -2.08 3.65
N VAL A 81 -21.25 -2.88 2.61
CA VAL A 81 -20.93 -4.31 2.65
C VAL A 81 -19.65 -4.51 1.82
N ILE A 82 -18.74 -5.36 2.31
CA ILE A 82 -17.51 -5.66 1.58
C ILE A 82 -17.84 -6.36 0.26
N LEU A 83 -17.33 -5.79 -0.82
CA LEU A 83 -17.53 -6.31 -2.17
C LEU A 83 -16.37 -7.16 -2.68
N GLY A 84 -15.31 -7.33 -1.89
CA GLY A 84 -14.09 -8.01 -2.34
C GLY A 84 -13.31 -7.18 -3.37
N THR A 85 -12.24 -7.75 -3.90
CA THR A 85 -11.37 -7.02 -4.86
C THR A 85 -12.05 -6.79 -6.20
N GLY A 86 -12.78 -7.78 -6.71
CA GLY A 86 -13.47 -7.70 -7.98
C GLY A 86 -14.74 -6.85 -7.92
N GLY A 87 -15.60 -7.08 -6.92
CA GLY A 87 -16.82 -6.30 -6.74
C GLY A 87 -16.53 -4.82 -6.46
N GLY A 88 -15.50 -4.52 -5.65
CA GLY A 88 -15.05 -3.14 -5.41
C GLY A 88 -14.59 -2.45 -6.69
N LEU A 89 -13.83 -3.14 -7.56
CA LEU A 89 -13.42 -2.62 -8.88
C LEU A 89 -14.64 -2.36 -9.78
N LYS A 90 -15.56 -3.32 -9.87
CA LYS A 90 -16.78 -3.16 -10.68
C LYS A 90 -17.64 -2.01 -10.18
N HIS A 91 -17.82 -1.88 -8.88
CA HIS A 91 -18.58 -0.80 -8.24
C HIS A 91 -17.96 0.58 -8.51
N ALA A 92 -16.63 0.67 -8.65
CA ALA A 92 -15.92 1.91 -8.91
C ALA A 92 -15.94 2.37 -10.38
N LEU A 93 -16.42 1.55 -11.33
CA LEU A 93 -16.38 1.86 -12.77
C LEU A 93 -16.98 3.23 -13.15
N PRO A 94 -18.12 3.68 -12.57
CA PRO A 94 -18.66 5.01 -12.88
C PRO A 94 -17.70 6.15 -12.53
N LEU A 95 -16.80 5.96 -11.54
CA LEU A 95 -15.78 6.94 -11.16
C LEU A 95 -14.49 6.78 -11.96
N LEU A 96 -14.18 5.55 -12.37
CA LEU A 96 -12.97 5.23 -13.14
C LEU A 96 -13.13 5.56 -14.62
N ASP A 97 -14.34 5.41 -15.17
CA ASP A 97 -14.66 5.72 -16.58
C ASP A 97 -15.94 6.57 -16.71
N PRO A 98 -15.97 7.79 -16.18
CA PRO A 98 -17.18 8.63 -16.18
C PRO A 98 -17.65 9.05 -17.57
N ASN A 99 -16.83 8.86 -18.59
CA ASN A 99 -17.12 9.26 -19.97
C ASN A 99 -17.36 8.04 -20.89
N GLY A 100 -17.30 6.81 -20.40
CA GLY A 100 -17.51 5.60 -21.20
C GLY A 100 -16.48 5.38 -22.31
N ARG A 101 -15.22 5.83 -22.10
CA ARG A 101 -14.16 5.74 -23.12
C ARG A 101 -13.36 4.45 -23.07
N ASP A 102 -13.61 3.61 -22.09
CA ASP A 102 -12.85 2.38 -21.81
C ASP A 102 -11.34 2.62 -21.67
N GLU A 103 -10.95 3.79 -21.12
CA GLU A 103 -9.56 4.13 -20.89
C GLU A 103 -8.96 3.23 -19.80
N PRO A 104 -7.74 2.70 -19.99
CA PRO A 104 -7.11 1.87 -18.99
C PRO A 104 -6.89 2.65 -17.69
N PHE A 105 -6.97 1.93 -16.57
CA PHE A 105 -6.70 2.45 -15.23
C PHE A 105 -5.78 1.52 -14.46
N LEU A 106 -5.11 2.05 -13.43
CA LEU A 106 -4.32 1.28 -12.48
C LEU A 106 -5.21 0.84 -11.31
N SER A 107 -5.10 -0.43 -10.93
CA SER A 107 -5.62 -0.93 -9.66
C SER A 107 -4.44 -1.35 -8.76
N ILE A 108 -4.47 -0.90 -7.52
CA ILE A 108 -3.40 -1.10 -6.54
C ILE A 108 -4.01 -1.47 -5.19
N ASN A 109 -3.51 -2.53 -4.57
CA ASN A 109 -3.86 -2.84 -3.20
C ASN A 109 -3.32 -1.76 -2.25
N GLY A 110 -4.19 -1.07 -1.50
CA GLY A 110 -3.84 0.06 -0.64
C GLY A 110 -2.96 -0.28 0.58
N LYS A 111 -2.58 -1.54 0.74
CA LYS A 111 -1.71 -2.05 1.82
C LYS A 111 -0.23 -2.20 1.40
N LEU A 112 0.16 -1.65 0.27
CA LEU A 112 1.49 -1.81 -0.32
C LEU A 112 2.34 -0.56 -0.15
N ILE A 113 3.62 -0.76 0.12
CA ILE A 113 4.68 0.22 -0.15
C ILE A 113 5.55 -0.37 -1.23
N PHE A 114 5.71 0.34 -2.34
CA PHE A 114 6.46 -0.15 -3.49
C PHE A 114 7.13 0.99 -4.25
N ASP A 115 8.27 0.68 -4.86
CA ASP A 115 9.06 1.59 -5.69
C ASP A 115 9.07 1.10 -7.16
N LEU A 116 7.89 1.14 -7.79
CA LEU A 116 7.68 0.72 -9.17
C LEU A 116 7.64 1.95 -10.09
N ASP A 117 8.31 1.86 -11.23
CA ASP A 117 8.16 2.83 -12.33
C ASP A 117 6.82 2.61 -13.03
N LEU A 118 5.82 3.38 -12.62
CA LEU A 118 4.46 3.29 -13.20
C LEU A 118 4.40 3.81 -14.63
N THR A 119 5.30 4.70 -15.02
CA THR A 119 5.40 5.16 -16.41
C THR A 119 5.86 4.03 -17.33
N ALA A 120 6.89 3.29 -16.92
CA ALA A 120 7.38 2.10 -17.64
C ALA A 120 6.31 1.00 -17.70
N LEU A 121 5.59 0.75 -16.59
CA LEU A 121 4.48 -0.21 -16.55
C LEU A 121 3.39 0.13 -17.57
N VAL A 122 2.95 1.39 -17.60
CA VAL A 122 1.90 1.86 -18.53
C VAL A 122 2.36 1.78 -19.98
N ALA A 123 3.61 2.16 -20.27
CA ALA A 123 4.19 2.04 -21.61
C ALA A 123 4.27 0.58 -22.08
N ALA A 124 4.69 -0.34 -21.20
CA ALA A 124 4.74 -1.77 -21.49
C ALA A 124 3.33 -2.34 -21.77
N TYR A 125 2.33 -1.94 -20.99
CA TYR A 125 0.94 -2.31 -21.23
C TYR A 125 0.45 -1.84 -22.62
N GLN A 126 0.70 -0.58 -22.97
CA GLN A 126 0.30 0.00 -24.25
C GLN A 126 0.97 -0.71 -25.42
N ALA A 127 2.27 -1.00 -25.31
CA ALA A 127 3.03 -1.73 -26.32
C ALA A 127 2.47 -3.14 -26.57
N GLN A 128 2.20 -3.90 -25.51
CA GLN A 128 1.62 -5.25 -25.67
C GLN A 128 0.17 -5.21 -26.18
N ARG A 129 -0.63 -4.21 -25.74
CA ARG A 129 -1.98 -4.05 -26.25
C ARG A 129 -2.04 -3.74 -27.76
N ALA A 130 -1.07 -3.02 -28.27
CA ALA A 130 -0.98 -2.72 -29.70
C ALA A 130 -0.74 -3.97 -30.56
N THR A 131 -0.26 -5.07 -29.98
CA THR A 131 -0.02 -6.34 -30.69
C THR A 131 -1.25 -7.28 -30.71
N GLY A 132 -2.33 -6.94 -30.03
CA GLY A 132 -3.59 -7.71 -30.00
C GLY A 132 -4.36 -7.60 -28.70
N GLU A 133 -5.43 -8.36 -28.60
CA GLU A 133 -6.32 -8.34 -27.42
C GLU A 133 -5.57 -8.66 -26.12
N LEU A 134 -5.86 -7.89 -25.09
CA LEU A 134 -5.23 -7.95 -23.78
C LEU A 134 -6.22 -7.56 -22.68
N LEU A 135 -6.43 -8.43 -21.69
CA LEU A 135 -7.29 -8.15 -20.53
C LEU A 135 -6.68 -7.12 -19.58
N GLY A 136 -5.36 -7.19 -19.43
CA GLY A 136 -4.61 -6.32 -18.55
C GLY A 136 -3.15 -6.73 -18.43
N MET A 137 -2.41 -6.03 -17.61
CA MET A 137 -1.02 -6.34 -17.28
C MET A 137 -0.85 -6.40 -15.76
N MET A 138 -0.45 -7.55 -15.24
CA MET A 138 -0.17 -7.75 -13.82
C MET A 138 1.29 -7.46 -13.51
N VAL A 139 1.54 -6.76 -12.42
CA VAL A 139 2.88 -6.65 -11.86
C VAL A 139 3.16 -7.90 -11.03
N VAL A 140 4.21 -8.59 -11.36
CA VAL A 140 4.64 -9.84 -10.72
C VAL A 140 6.05 -9.70 -10.18
N ARG A 141 6.40 -10.49 -9.17
CA ARG A 141 7.74 -10.54 -8.60
C ARG A 141 8.13 -12.00 -8.35
N ARG A 142 9.32 -12.38 -8.74
CA ARG A 142 9.88 -13.68 -8.41
C ARG A 142 10.20 -13.76 -6.92
N VAL A 143 9.71 -14.80 -6.25
CA VAL A 143 9.92 -15.02 -4.81
C VAL A 143 10.09 -16.51 -4.51
N PRO A 144 10.94 -16.88 -3.53
CA PRO A 144 11.16 -18.29 -3.18
C PRO A 144 9.90 -19.01 -2.67
N ASP A 145 9.01 -18.26 -1.98
CA ASP A 145 7.79 -18.71 -1.33
C ASP A 145 6.52 -18.38 -2.14
N ALA A 146 6.61 -18.41 -3.48
CA ALA A 146 5.52 -17.99 -4.38
C ALA A 146 4.18 -18.68 -4.08
N ARG A 147 4.19 -19.94 -3.64
CA ARG A 147 2.98 -20.70 -3.27
C ARG A 147 2.20 -20.06 -2.13
N ASP A 148 2.88 -19.47 -1.15
CA ASP A 148 2.26 -18.81 0.00
C ASP A 148 1.53 -17.52 -0.38
N TRP A 149 1.88 -16.97 -1.57
CA TRP A 149 1.30 -15.76 -2.15
C TRP A 149 0.24 -16.04 -3.22
N GLY A 150 -0.01 -17.30 -3.54
CA GLY A 150 -0.85 -17.68 -4.67
C GLY A 150 -0.05 -17.59 -5.98
N ALA A 151 0.84 -18.56 -6.17
CA ALA A 151 1.83 -18.60 -7.24
C ALA A 151 1.28 -18.21 -8.61
N VAL A 152 2.09 -17.46 -9.35
CA VAL A 152 1.83 -17.02 -10.73
C VAL A 152 2.86 -17.65 -11.65
N CYS A 153 2.40 -18.33 -12.68
CA CYS A 153 3.24 -18.87 -13.76
C CYS A 153 3.40 -17.79 -14.85
N VAL A 154 4.62 -17.35 -15.07
CA VAL A 154 4.96 -16.40 -16.13
C VAL A 154 5.66 -17.13 -17.26
N ARG A 155 5.25 -16.87 -18.51
CA ARG A 155 5.90 -17.34 -19.73
C ARG A 155 6.19 -16.18 -20.67
N VAL A 156 7.01 -16.40 -21.66
CA VAL A 156 7.38 -15.41 -22.68
C VAL A 156 7.08 -15.98 -24.06
N ASP A 157 6.49 -15.18 -24.93
CA ASP A 157 6.29 -15.46 -26.35
C ASP A 157 6.73 -14.23 -27.19
N ASP A 158 6.39 -14.20 -28.47
CA ASP A 158 6.71 -13.12 -29.42
C ASP A 158 6.06 -11.78 -29.07
N ARG A 159 4.96 -11.80 -28.29
CA ARG A 159 4.30 -10.59 -27.77
C ARG A 159 4.88 -10.13 -26.42
N GLY A 160 5.81 -10.89 -25.83
CA GLY A 160 6.44 -10.59 -24.54
C GLY A 160 5.91 -11.42 -23.36
N PRO A 161 6.30 -11.08 -22.12
CA PRO A 161 5.93 -11.85 -20.94
C PRO A 161 4.42 -11.80 -20.66
N TYR A 162 3.87 -12.96 -20.29
CA TYR A 162 2.45 -13.10 -19.96
C TYR A 162 2.21 -14.07 -18.81
N VAL A 163 1.07 -13.91 -18.13
CA VAL A 163 0.60 -14.80 -17.07
C VAL A 163 -0.02 -16.02 -17.74
N ALA A 164 0.57 -17.20 -17.54
CA ALA A 164 0.07 -18.46 -18.07
C ALA A 164 -0.90 -19.15 -17.11
N ASP A 165 -0.71 -18.99 -15.79
CA ASP A 165 -1.60 -19.50 -14.75
C ASP A 165 -1.46 -18.70 -13.44
N ILE A 166 -2.49 -18.75 -12.60
CA ILE A 166 -2.54 -18.15 -11.27
C ILE A 166 -3.10 -19.18 -10.29
N LEU A 167 -2.57 -19.22 -9.07
CA LEU A 167 -2.93 -20.17 -8.00
C LEU A 167 -2.55 -21.64 -8.29
N GLY A 168 -1.76 -21.86 -9.32
CA GLY A 168 -1.18 -23.15 -9.67
C GLY A 168 0.30 -23.24 -9.31
N ASP A 169 1.09 -23.79 -10.22
CA ASP A 169 2.55 -23.83 -10.11
C ASP A 169 3.18 -22.59 -10.75
N GLY A 170 4.13 -21.99 -10.05
CA GLY A 170 4.83 -20.78 -10.51
C GLY A 170 5.86 -20.31 -9.50
N ASP A 171 6.74 -19.44 -9.93
CA ASP A 171 7.82 -18.86 -9.11
C ASP A 171 7.68 -17.35 -8.88
N HIS A 172 6.54 -16.79 -9.28
CA HIS A 172 6.20 -15.40 -9.06
C HIS A 172 5.00 -15.26 -8.10
N MET A 173 4.94 -14.10 -7.45
CA MET A 173 3.73 -13.61 -6.78
C MET A 173 3.10 -12.48 -7.59
N PHE A 174 1.78 -12.32 -7.49
CA PHE A 174 1.10 -11.11 -7.93
C PHE A 174 1.31 -10.00 -6.90
N CYS A 175 1.91 -8.89 -7.32
CA CYS A 175 2.24 -7.78 -6.42
C CYS A 175 1.03 -6.94 -5.98
N GLY A 176 -0.18 -7.25 -6.45
CA GLY A 176 -1.37 -6.45 -6.11
C GLY A 176 -1.42 -5.11 -6.86
N VAL A 177 -0.72 -4.99 -7.99
CA VAL A 177 -0.73 -3.84 -8.90
C VAL A 177 -1.01 -4.36 -10.31
N HIS A 178 -2.01 -3.81 -10.99
CA HIS A 178 -2.27 -4.15 -12.39
C HIS A 178 -2.88 -2.99 -13.17
N VAL A 179 -2.64 -2.98 -14.48
CA VAL A 179 -3.33 -2.13 -15.44
C VAL A 179 -4.43 -2.93 -16.08
N THR A 180 -5.65 -2.39 -16.16
CA THR A 180 -6.78 -3.04 -16.82
C THR A 180 -7.74 -1.99 -17.39
N ARG A 181 -8.86 -2.43 -17.99
CA ARG A 181 -9.86 -1.57 -18.58
C ARG A 181 -11.23 -1.74 -17.91
N PRO A 182 -12.08 -0.70 -17.94
CA PRO A 182 -13.45 -0.78 -17.46
C PRO A 182 -14.26 -1.91 -18.09
N SER A 183 -14.18 -2.10 -19.40
CA SER A 183 -14.87 -3.19 -20.14
C SER A 183 -14.50 -4.59 -19.65
N VAL A 184 -13.25 -4.78 -19.19
CA VAL A 184 -12.79 -6.06 -18.64
C VAL A 184 -13.39 -6.27 -17.24
N MET A 185 -13.30 -5.25 -16.36
CA MET A 185 -13.81 -5.35 -14.99
C MET A 185 -15.35 -5.40 -14.93
N ALA A 186 -16.05 -4.84 -15.91
CA ALA A 186 -17.51 -4.96 -16.04
C ALA A 186 -18.00 -6.40 -16.20
N ARG A 187 -17.14 -7.32 -16.67
CA ARG A 187 -17.45 -8.75 -16.82
C ARG A 187 -17.51 -9.52 -15.50
N LEU A 188 -16.98 -8.95 -14.41
CA LEU A 188 -17.04 -9.55 -13.09
C LEU A 188 -18.49 -9.70 -12.61
N PRO A 189 -18.79 -10.67 -11.72
CA PRO A 189 -20.12 -10.79 -11.11
C PRO A 189 -20.51 -9.51 -10.36
N ASP A 190 -21.82 -9.30 -10.20
CA ASP A 190 -22.34 -8.26 -9.32
C ASP A 190 -22.24 -8.68 -7.85
N GLY A 191 -22.06 -7.70 -6.97
CA GLY A 191 -21.91 -7.93 -5.54
C GLY A 191 -20.49 -8.32 -5.14
N GLU A 192 -20.35 -9.24 -4.16
CA GLU A 192 -19.07 -9.68 -3.68
C GLU A 192 -18.34 -10.57 -4.71
N ALA A 193 -17.15 -10.15 -5.12
CA ALA A 193 -16.34 -10.87 -6.10
C ALA A 193 -14.84 -10.71 -5.83
N ASP A 194 -14.08 -11.77 -6.08
CA ASP A 194 -12.63 -11.77 -6.10
C ASP A 194 -12.12 -11.61 -7.54
N SER A 195 -11.33 -10.59 -7.82
CA SER A 195 -10.84 -10.28 -9.16
C SER A 195 -9.96 -11.36 -9.77
N ILE A 196 -9.28 -12.16 -8.93
CA ILE A 196 -8.45 -13.27 -9.39
C ILE A 196 -9.30 -14.51 -9.64
N ARG A 197 -10.06 -14.97 -8.63
CA ARG A 197 -10.77 -16.25 -8.67
C ARG A 197 -11.97 -16.23 -9.59
N GLN A 198 -12.70 -15.11 -9.67
CA GLN A 198 -13.93 -14.96 -10.47
C GLN A 198 -13.72 -14.13 -11.74
N GLY A 199 -12.53 -13.54 -11.90
CA GLY A 199 -12.10 -12.76 -13.04
C GLY A 199 -10.94 -13.40 -13.80
N TYR A 200 -9.74 -13.03 -13.47
CA TYR A 200 -8.54 -13.38 -14.26
C TYR A 200 -8.34 -14.89 -14.44
N LEU A 201 -8.52 -15.71 -13.41
CA LEU A 201 -8.28 -17.15 -13.50
C LEU A 201 -9.22 -17.85 -14.52
N PRO A 202 -10.56 -17.67 -14.49
CA PRO A 202 -11.42 -18.25 -15.52
C PRO A 202 -11.16 -17.68 -16.92
N TRP A 203 -10.80 -16.40 -17.05
CA TRP A 203 -10.49 -15.81 -18.36
C TRP A 203 -9.18 -16.36 -18.95
N LEU A 204 -8.14 -16.54 -18.14
CA LEU A 204 -6.91 -17.22 -18.55
C LEU A 204 -7.20 -18.66 -19.03
N ARG A 205 -8.03 -19.39 -18.30
CA ARG A 205 -8.45 -20.76 -18.69
C ARG A 205 -9.26 -20.80 -19.98
N ALA A 206 -9.94 -19.73 -20.32
CA ALA A 206 -10.63 -19.53 -21.60
C ALA A 206 -9.65 -19.11 -22.73
N GLY A 207 -8.36 -19.01 -22.46
CA GLY A 207 -7.34 -18.65 -23.45
C GLY A 207 -7.16 -17.16 -23.66
N GLU A 208 -7.78 -16.32 -22.80
CA GLU A 208 -7.59 -14.87 -22.88
C GLU A 208 -6.25 -14.46 -22.28
N ARG A 209 -5.67 -13.36 -22.78
CA ARG A 209 -4.31 -12.96 -22.42
C ARG A 209 -4.25 -11.91 -21.33
N VAL A 210 -3.42 -12.15 -20.33
CA VAL A 210 -2.96 -11.18 -19.33
C VAL A 210 -1.45 -11.04 -19.47
N ALA A 211 -0.95 -9.83 -19.69
CA ALA A 211 0.49 -9.56 -19.72
C ALA A 211 1.09 -9.58 -18.30
N ALA A 212 2.39 -9.85 -18.23
CA ALA A 212 3.17 -9.77 -17.00
C ALA A 212 4.20 -8.64 -17.10
N HIS A 213 4.37 -7.88 -16.02
CA HIS A 213 5.44 -6.91 -15.84
C HIS A 213 6.22 -7.29 -14.59
N GLU A 214 7.46 -7.73 -14.75
CA GLU A 214 8.28 -8.19 -13.62
C GLU A 214 8.85 -6.99 -12.85
N HIS A 215 8.56 -6.91 -11.56
CA HIS A 215 9.17 -5.96 -10.63
C HIS A 215 10.44 -6.59 -10.05
N THR A 216 11.57 -6.32 -10.69
CA THR A 216 12.87 -6.91 -10.35
C THR A 216 13.62 -6.13 -9.28
N ASP A 217 13.52 -4.81 -9.30
CA ASP A 217 14.26 -3.86 -8.46
C ASP A 217 13.34 -2.95 -7.69
N GLY A 218 13.90 -2.27 -6.71
CA GLY A 218 13.16 -1.35 -5.87
C GLY A 218 12.50 -2.01 -4.67
N TYR A 219 12.07 -1.18 -3.76
CA TYR A 219 11.43 -1.61 -2.53
C TYR A 219 10.02 -2.15 -2.80
N PHE A 220 9.69 -3.26 -2.15
CA PHE A 220 8.35 -3.82 -2.15
C PHE A 220 8.04 -4.41 -0.77
N ALA A 221 6.93 -3.99 -0.17
CA ALA A 221 6.42 -4.54 1.08
C ALA A 221 4.89 -4.60 1.09
N GLU A 222 4.38 -5.69 1.64
CA GLU A 222 2.96 -5.95 1.88
C GLU A 222 2.71 -6.10 3.37
N HIS A 223 1.69 -5.44 3.91
CA HIS A 223 1.50 -5.23 5.34
C HIS A 223 0.31 -6.02 5.91
N SER A 224 0.20 -7.30 5.61
CA SER A 224 -0.92 -8.13 6.11
C SER A 224 -0.74 -8.68 7.51
N THR A 225 0.46 -8.66 8.07
CA THR A 225 0.73 -9.16 9.43
C THR A 225 1.53 -8.14 10.24
N PRO A 226 1.52 -8.19 11.58
CA PRO A 226 2.33 -7.32 12.43
C PRO A 226 3.83 -7.41 12.12
N GLU A 227 4.35 -8.61 11.84
CA GLU A 227 5.76 -8.85 11.54
C GLU A 227 6.16 -8.10 10.24
N ARG A 228 5.35 -8.18 9.19
CA ARG A 228 5.58 -7.47 7.92
C ARG A 228 5.49 -5.96 8.10
N TYR A 229 4.57 -5.51 8.95
CA TYR A 229 4.44 -4.09 9.30
C TYR A 229 5.70 -3.57 10.00
N LEU A 230 6.21 -4.30 10.99
CA LEU A 230 7.45 -3.96 11.70
C LEU A 230 8.67 -4.03 10.78
N ALA A 231 8.79 -5.10 9.98
CA ALA A 231 9.89 -5.25 9.03
C ALA A 231 9.99 -4.06 8.06
N SER A 232 8.85 -3.52 7.62
CA SER A 232 8.80 -2.35 6.75
C SER A 232 9.28 -1.07 7.46
N ASN A 233 8.90 -0.89 8.74
CA ASN A 233 9.42 0.22 9.55
C ASN A 233 10.95 0.15 9.65
N TRP A 234 11.50 -1.02 9.99
CA TRP A 234 12.96 -1.19 10.15
C TRP A 234 13.71 -1.04 8.83
N ALA A 235 13.19 -1.58 7.73
CA ALA A 235 13.83 -1.46 6.43
C ALA A 235 13.91 0.00 5.96
N LEU A 236 12.82 0.74 6.04
CA LEU A 236 12.77 2.14 5.59
C LEU A 236 13.50 3.08 6.56
N LEU A 237 13.41 2.85 7.86
CA LEU A 237 14.17 3.57 8.86
C LEU A 237 15.68 3.36 8.68
N GLY A 238 16.11 2.15 8.33
CA GLY A 238 17.48 1.75 8.02
C GLY A 238 17.99 2.20 6.67
N GLY A 239 17.18 2.93 5.87
CA GLY A 239 17.62 3.54 4.62
C GLY A 239 17.30 2.75 3.35
N ALA A 240 16.35 1.78 3.39
CA ALA A 240 15.85 1.18 2.16
C ALA A 240 15.29 2.28 1.24
N ALA A 241 15.79 2.29 0.00
CA ALA A 241 15.56 3.39 -0.92
C ALA A 241 14.13 3.36 -1.50
N LEU A 242 13.52 4.54 -1.56
CA LEU A 242 12.32 4.85 -2.32
C LEU A 242 12.62 6.04 -3.22
N ARG A 243 12.28 5.97 -4.50
CA ARG A 243 12.44 7.10 -5.45
C ARG A 243 11.58 8.30 -5.05
N HIS A 244 10.38 8.01 -4.55
CA HIS A 244 9.37 9.02 -4.22
C HIS A 244 8.84 8.81 -2.79
N PRO A 245 9.66 9.02 -1.74
CA PRO A 245 9.16 8.93 -0.37
C PRO A 245 8.21 10.10 -0.08
N PRO A 246 7.12 9.89 0.68
CA PRO A 246 6.15 10.94 0.99
C PRO A 246 6.73 12.07 1.87
N THR A 247 7.79 11.76 2.61
CA THR A 247 8.54 12.69 3.46
C THR A 247 9.88 12.07 3.84
N ARG A 248 10.68 12.78 4.65
CA ARG A 248 11.88 12.21 5.28
C ARG A 248 11.48 11.12 6.28
N LEU A 249 12.00 9.91 6.11
CA LEU A 249 11.59 8.72 6.87
C LEU A 249 12.42 8.43 8.11
N ALA A 250 13.57 9.09 8.28
CA ALA A 250 14.46 8.93 9.43
C ALA A 250 14.96 10.29 9.93
N GLY A 251 15.42 10.33 11.17
CA GLY A 251 15.97 11.52 11.85
C GLY A 251 14.98 12.13 12.83
N ILE A 252 15.33 13.31 13.33
CA ILE A 252 14.57 14.04 14.34
C ILE A 252 13.92 15.25 13.67
N ASP A 253 12.62 15.43 13.88
CA ASP A 253 11.91 16.64 13.44
C ASP A 253 12.38 17.85 14.22
N PRO A 254 12.62 19.02 13.59
CA PRO A 254 13.10 20.22 14.28
C PRO A 254 12.18 20.74 15.38
N THR A 255 10.89 20.38 15.35
CA THR A 255 9.91 20.78 16.36
C THR A 255 9.79 19.79 17.52
N ALA A 256 10.46 18.64 17.44
CA ALA A 256 10.52 17.69 18.54
C ALA A 256 11.31 18.28 19.74
N ARG A 257 10.85 17.98 20.94
CA ARG A 257 11.42 18.47 22.19
C ARG A 257 12.06 17.33 22.94
N LEU A 258 13.40 17.29 22.91
CA LEU A 258 14.17 16.30 23.64
C LEU A 258 14.75 16.94 24.90
N HIS A 259 14.58 16.26 26.05
CA HIS A 259 15.24 16.70 27.26
C HIS A 259 16.79 16.65 27.08
N PRO A 260 17.58 17.60 27.65
CA PRO A 260 19.03 17.62 27.47
C PRO A 260 19.77 16.36 27.95
N THR A 261 19.18 15.59 28.84
CA THR A 261 19.70 14.30 29.31
C THR A 261 19.19 13.10 28.58
N ALA A 262 18.37 13.28 27.53
CA ALA A 262 17.92 12.19 26.67
C ALA A 262 19.05 11.78 25.71
N GLU A 263 19.15 10.49 25.47
CA GLU A 263 20.11 9.91 24.53
C GLU A 263 19.38 9.35 23.29
N VAL A 264 19.94 9.57 22.10
CA VAL A 264 19.36 9.05 20.84
C VAL A 264 20.37 8.18 20.13
N ILE A 265 20.02 6.93 19.92
CA ILE A 265 20.83 5.91 19.23
C ILE A 265 20.20 5.62 17.86
N PRO A 266 20.80 6.09 16.76
CA PRO A 266 20.29 5.82 15.40
C PRO A 266 20.30 4.32 15.02
N PRO A 267 19.45 3.91 14.01
CA PRO A 267 18.50 4.74 13.28
C PRO A 267 17.22 5.02 14.08
N VAL A 268 16.73 6.25 14.00
CA VAL A 268 15.47 6.67 14.64
C VAL A 268 14.65 7.59 13.72
N ARG A 269 13.35 7.63 13.94
CA ARG A 269 12.48 8.72 13.53
C ARG A 269 11.78 9.30 14.75
N ILE A 270 11.92 10.59 14.97
CA ILE A 270 11.16 11.32 15.99
C ILE A 270 10.33 12.38 15.27
N GLY A 271 9.01 12.26 15.39
CA GLY A 271 8.04 13.04 14.63
C GLY A 271 7.82 14.45 15.15
N THR A 272 7.02 15.21 14.43
CA THR A 272 6.68 16.61 14.67
C THR A 272 6.08 16.77 16.07
N GLY A 273 6.62 17.72 16.86
CA GLY A 273 6.10 18.04 18.19
C GLY A 273 6.20 16.92 19.23
N ALA A 274 6.88 15.80 18.92
CA ALA A 274 7.11 14.74 19.89
C ALA A 274 7.94 15.21 21.07
N VAL A 275 7.72 14.63 22.26
CA VAL A 275 8.37 15.00 23.50
C VAL A 275 9.10 13.78 24.08
N VAL A 276 10.40 13.95 24.38
CA VAL A 276 11.23 12.91 25.03
C VAL A 276 11.65 13.42 26.39
N GLY A 277 11.32 12.66 27.43
CA GLY A 277 11.55 12.99 28.83
C GLY A 277 13.00 12.90 29.28
N PRO A 278 13.30 13.23 30.56
CA PRO A 278 14.65 13.21 31.11
C PRO A 278 15.20 11.79 31.29
N GLY A 279 16.50 11.60 30.97
CA GLY A 279 17.20 10.32 31.17
C GLY A 279 16.72 9.16 30.28
N VAL A 280 15.93 9.45 29.26
CA VAL A 280 15.36 8.45 28.33
C VAL A 280 16.34 8.16 27.21
N THR A 281 16.56 6.89 26.89
CA THR A 281 17.30 6.44 25.72
C THR A 281 16.31 6.02 24.61
N ILE A 282 16.43 6.62 23.43
CA ILE A 282 15.61 6.33 22.25
C ILE A 282 16.46 5.62 21.20
N GLY A 283 16.05 4.40 20.83
CA GLY A 283 16.73 3.63 19.79
C GLY A 283 17.68 2.55 20.30
N PRO A 284 18.35 1.82 19.39
CA PRO A 284 18.16 1.90 17.94
C PRO A 284 16.78 1.39 17.45
N ASP A 285 16.49 1.61 16.18
CA ASP A 285 15.26 1.15 15.52
C ASP A 285 13.97 1.67 16.23
N ALA A 286 13.90 2.95 16.54
CA ALA A 286 12.72 3.55 17.17
C ALA A 286 12.02 4.55 16.23
N VAL A 287 10.71 4.39 16.10
CA VAL A 287 9.83 5.32 15.39
C VAL A 287 8.88 5.96 16.40
N ILE A 288 9.00 7.27 16.61
CA ILE A 288 8.11 8.06 17.45
C ILE A 288 7.24 8.92 16.55
N GLY A 289 5.93 8.71 16.62
CA GLY A 289 4.92 9.47 15.86
C GLY A 289 4.76 10.91 16.33
N ASP A 290 4.07 11.70 15.53
CA ASP A 290 3.86 13.12 15.78
C ASP A 290 3.10 13.34 17.09
N GLY A 291 3.55 14.29 17.91
CA GLY A 291 2.95 14.63 19.20
C GLY A 291 3.02 13.54 20.27
N ALA A 292 3.70 12.42 20.04
CA ALA A 292 3.87 11.38 21.05
C ALA A 292 4.77 11.85 22.21
N VAL A 293 4.51 11.33 23.43
CA VAL A 293 5.28 11.62 24.64
C VAL A 293 5.95 10.35 25.12
N VAL A 294 7.29 10.39 25.23
CA VAL A 294 8.09 9.22 25.64
C VAL A 294 8.89 9.55 26.87
N ASN A 295 8.48 8.99 28.02
CA ASN A 295 9.08 9.14 29.33
C ASN A 295 9.86 7.90 29.80
N ALA A 296 9.91 6.84 28.98
CA ALA A 296 10.64 5.61 29.24
C ALA A 296 11.52 5.23 28.06
N SER A 297 12.66 4.58 28.31
CA SER A 297 13.58 4.14 27.26
C SER A 297 12.96 3.10 26.35
N ILE A 298 13.16 3.25 25.03
CA ILE A 298 12.62 2.37 24.00
C ILE A 298 13.68 2.02 22.94
N ALA A 299 13.63 0.79 22.44
CA ALA A 299 14.40 0.32 21.30
C ALA A 299 13.51 -0.62 20.49
N ARG A 300 13.71 -0.70 19.16
CA ARG A 300 12.91 -1.54 18.25
C ARG A 300 11.40 -1.38 18.46
N THR A 301 10.95 -0.14 18.60
CA THR A 301 9.58 0.19 18.98
C THR A 301 8.99 1.23 18.02
N VAL A 302 7.73 1.02 17.62
CA VAL A 302 6.92 1.99 16.89
C VAL A 302 5.89 2.58 17.83
N VAL A 303 6.02 3.87 18.12
CA VAL A 303 5.06 4.65 18.92
C VAL A 303 4.21 5.47 17.96
N TRP A 304 2.89 5.25 17.96
CA TRP A 304 1.98 5.99 17.08
C TRP A 304 1.83 7.45 17.51
N ALA A 305 1.32 8.28 16.60
CA ALA A 305 1.05 9.69 16.89
C ALA A 305 0.16 9.86 18.12
N GLY A 306 0.52 10.83 18.99
CA GLY A 306 -0.21 11.14 20.21
C GLY A 306 -0.13 10.11 21.34
N ALA A 307 0.56 8.98 21.14
CA ALA A 307 0.71 7.97 22.19
C ALA A 307 1.62 8.44 23.33
N VAL A 308 1.40 7.91 24.54
CA VAL A 308 2.21 8.19 25.73
C VAL A 308 2.90 6.89 26.20
N VAL A 309 4.19 6.98 26.45
CA VAL A 309 5.04 5.87 26.93
C VAL A 309 5.65 6.27 28.26
N ASP A 310 5.04 5.87 29.38
CA ASP A 310 5.50 6.16 30.74
C ASP A 310 6.32 5.02 31.37
N THR A 311 6.20 3.82 30.79
CA THR A 311 6.96 2.62 31.22
C THR A 311 7.51 1.91 29.97
N PRO A 312 8.65 1.20 30.07
CA PRO A 312 9.17 0.43 28.93
C PRO A 312 8.09 -0.51 28.36
N PRO A 313 7.78 -0.40 27.07
CA PRO A 313 6.70 -1.19 26.48
C PRO A 313 7.09 -2.68 26.37
N THR A 314 6.12 -3.55 26.60
CA THR A 314 6.29 -5.00 26.45
C THR A 314 6.04 -5.46 25.02
N GLU A 315 5.41 -4.62 24.20
CA GLU A 315 5.12 -4.89 22.79
C GLU A 315 5.86 -3.90 21.88
N PRO A 316 6.23 -4.31 20.66
CA PRO A 316 6.99 -3.47 19.74
C PRO A 316 6.16 -2.33 19.11
N VAL A 317 4.85 -2.28 19.36
CA VAL A 317 3.97 -1.21 18.89
C VAL A 317 3.16 -0.65 20.05
N VAL A 318 3.37 0.64 20.32
CA VAL A 318 2.54 1.40 21.25
C VAL A 318 1.55 2.23 20.44
N THR A 319 0.27 1.91 20.59
CA THR A 319 -0.81 2.63 19.91
C THR A 319 -1.26 3.81 20.77
N GLY A 320 -1.70 4.88 20.12
CA GLY A 320 -2.33 6.01 20.75
C GLY A 320 -3.65 6.32 20.06
N GLU A 321 -4.53 7.06 20.73
CA GLU A 321 -5.66 7.62 20.02
C GLU A 321 -5.13 8.62 18.98
N PRO A 322 -5.57 8.53 17.72
CA PRO A 322 -5.20 9.53 16.73
C PRO A 322 -5.68 10.90 17.20
N PRO A 323 -4.90 11.98 17.02
CA PRO A 323 -5.33 13.32 17.41
C PRO A 323 -6.68 13.66 16.81
N ALA A 324 -7.50 14.32 17.59
CA ALA A 324 -8.86 14.72 17.24
C ALA A 324 -8.92 15.61 16.00
#